data_2e781966a66747ed9f402b45f0788fa4
#
_entry.id   2e781966a66747ed9f402b45f0788fa4
#
_cell.length_a   1.000
_cell.length_b   1.000
_cell.length_c   1.000
_cell.angle_alpha   90.00
_cell.angle_beta   90.00
_cell.angle_gamma   90.00
#
_symmetry.space_group_name_H-M   'P 1'
#
loop_
_entity.id
_entity.type
_entity.pdbx_description
1 polymer ?
#
loop_
_entity_poly.entity_id
_entity_poly.type
_entity_poly.pdbx_seq_one_letter_code
_entity_poly.pdbx_strand_id
1 'polypeptide(L)'
;MKTHKERNDWALFSYITAYIKPYLGILLVATIALAGNLVLLLFRPYLTKQVIDLGFATNDIHVIEYYAILYGLTIIGSVCFIFIENYFLKSFGQKIIYNIRHIVFQKILHKSHDEFYKLPIGNWVTRITNDVESLRTLYTDVLLNLASSGLMIIGILAFMYAINIPLAIIMTILVPIMGGIIWVYQKFSRKAFRQVRRSVAASNASIKELLNYIVIVKSYGGEKAIEDKYETVNKGFLEAGLFEVTTFSIFRPLVDGLFFVALIVIFTTTNLVDSVADAGTVFAFIQYMDRFFQPLKDIADKYNSLQSSLAGAERLVPLLEEKERNMVDEVPKELIPVESIEFDHVWFSYENNDVYALQDFTLHIKAGDFTGIVGPSGSGKSTLLSLLMGIYKPTKGSIYINGIDISKYDSSVLRHLMGYVFQQAYLFKGSIKDNLTLFDNSISHDEMIKAAKQVNLDSMIEQLPEGYNTPVGYLGSLLSDGQKQLLAFGRTLIRNIPILLLDEATANIDSHTEKQIQASIENIRGSKTIVSIAHRLSTVQDANEIVYIEYGKIKEKGSFNELIELKGAFYNLWIRQKSGS
;
A
#
# COMPACT_ATOMS: atom_id res chain seq x y z
N MET A 1 -2.93 21.57 -8.78
CA MET A 1 -1.98 20.46 -8.94
C MET A 1 -0.62 21.01 -9.32
N LYS A 2 0.31 21.13 -8.35
CA LYS A 2 1.71 21.44 -8.66
C LYS A 2 2.29 20.18 -9.29
N THR A 3 2.67 20.26 -10.56
CA THR A 3 3.40 19.24 -11.30
C THR A 3 4.58 18.75 -10.46
N HIS A 4 4.58 17.46 -10.08
CA HIS A 4 5.76 16.81 -9.55
C HIS A 4 6.85 16.97 -10.61
N LYS A 5 7.83 17.83 -10.32
CA LYS A 5 9.06 17.93 -11.09
C LYS A 5 9.64 16.52 -11.11
N GLU A 6 9.81 15.94 -12.32
CA GLU A 6 10.49 14.66 -12.51
C GLU A 6 11.79 14.73 -11.71
N ARG A 7 11.85 14.02 -10.59
CA ARG A 7 13.07 13.94 -9.80
C ARG A 7 14.07 13.13 -10.61
N ASN A 8 15.28 13.64 -10.68
CA ASN A 8 16.38 12.94 -11.32
C ASN A 8 16.56 11.57 -10.62
N ASP A 9 16.57 10.48 -11.37
CA ASP A 9 16.71 9.09 -10.87
C ASP A 9 17.85 8.95 -9.84
N TRP A 10 18.92 9.75 -10.00
CA TRP A 10 20.04 9.83 -9.07
C TRP A 10 19.65 10.36 -7.66
N ALA A 11 18.77 11.33 -7.58
CA ALA A 11 18.34 11.90 -6.29
C ALA A 11 17.44 10.89 -5.54
N LEU A 12 16.57 10.18 -6.27
CA LEU A 12 15.77 9.08 -5.73
C LEU A 12 16.67 7.96 -5.20
N PHE A 13 17.66 7.57 -6.00
CA PHE A 13 18.60 6.52 -5.63
C PHE A 13 19.42 6.88 -4.39
N SER A 14 19.94 8.10 -4.32
CA SER A 14 20.70 8.59 -3.16
C SER A 14 19.86 8.60 -1.88
N TYR A 15 18.60 9.00 -1.96
CA TYR A 15 17.70 9.03 -0.80
C TYR A 15 17.42 7.62 -0.27
N ILE A 16 17.12 6.68 -1.18
CA ILE A 16 16.79 5.31 -0.83
C ILE A 16 18.01 4.60 -0.23
N THR A 17 19.22 4.88 -0.76
CA THR A 17 20.46 4.27 -0.23
C THR A 17 20.75 4.67 1.22
N ALA A 18 20.18 5.76 1.73
CA ALA A 18 20.33 6.12 3.14
C ALA A 18 19.77 5.04 4.10
N TYR A 19 18.72 4.32 3.69
CA TYR A 19 18.14 3.23 4.48
C TYR A 19 18.98 1.95 4.50
N ILE A 20 20.01 1.84 3.65
CA ILE A 20 20.98 0.73 3.63
C ILE A 20 21.98 0.86 4.76
N LYS A 21 22.33 2.08 5.19
CA LYS A 21 23.40 2.36 6.15
C LYS A 21 23.41 1.45 7.39
N PRO A 22 22.28 1.18 8.08
CA PRO A 22 22.28 0.33 9.27
C PRO A 22 22.65 -1.13 8.99
N TYR A 23 22.55 -1.56 7.72
CA TYR A 23 22.71 -2.95 7.32
C TYR A 23 23.97 -3.19 6.47
N LEU A 24 24.86 -2.20 6.37
CA LEU A 24 26.11 -2.29 5.57
C LEU A 24 26.97 -3.49 5.93
N GLY A 25 27.03 -3.90 7.21
CA GLY A 25 27.78 -5.08 7.62
C GLY A 25 27.26 -6.37 7.00
N ILE A 26 25.94 -6.53 6.89
CA ILE A 26 25.30 -7.70 6.28
C ILE A 26 25.56 -7.70 4.77
N LEU A 27 25.45 -6.54 4.13
CA LEU A 27 25.71 -6.35 2.71
C LEU A 27 27.19 -6.64 2.38
N LEU A 28 28.12 -6.21 3.22
CA LEU A 28 29.55 -6.43 3.03
C LEU A 28 29.88 -7.93 3.06
N VAL A 29 29.33 -8.71 4.00
CA VAL A 29 29.51 -10.17 4.04
C VAL A 29 28.97 -10.82 2.75
N ALA A 30 27.77 -10.42 2.30
CA ALA A 30 27.19 -10.94 1.05
C ALA A 30 28.08 -10.60 -0.16
N THR A 31 28.61 -9.37 -0.22
CA THR A 31 29.49 -8.91 -1.31
C THR A 31 30.83 -9.64 -1.33
N ILE A 32 31.42 -9.89 -0.16
CA ILE A 32 32.66 -10.70 -0.05
C ILE A 32 32.40 -12.14 -0.50
N ALA A 33 31.28 -12.74 -0.09
CA ALA A 33 30.91 -14.09 -0.51
C ALA A 33 30.67 -14.16 -2.03
N LEU A 34 29.99 -13.16 -2.61
CA LEU A 34 29.81 -13.02 -4.05
C LEU A 34 31.18 -12.96 -4.77
N ALA A 35 32.08 -12.08 -4.31
CA ALA A 35 33.41 -11.95 -4.91
C ALA A 35 34.21 -13.25 -4.80
N GLY A 36 34.17 -13.93 -3.65
CA GLY A 36 34.80 -15.23 -3.46
C GLY A 36 34.27 -16.31 -4.43
N ASN A 37 32.93 -16.36 -4.59
CA ASN A 37 32.31 -17.26 -5.57
C ASN A 37 32.73 -16.94 -7.01
N LEU A 38 32.75 -15.65 -7.40
CA LEU A 38 33.19 -15.23 -8.72
C LEU A 38 34.63 -15.64 -9.02
N VAL A 39 35.56 -15.45 -8.08
CA VAL A 39 36.96 -15.86 -8.24
C VAL A 39 37.06 -17.36 -8.46
N LEU A 40 36.38 -18.17 -7.63
CA LEU A 40 36.39 -19.63 -7.79
C LEU A 40 35.80 -20.07 -9.13
N LEU A 41 34.71 -19.41 -9.56
CA LEU A 41 34.05 -19.71 -10.82
C LEU A 41 34.95 -19.38 -12.04
N LEU A 42 35.65 -18.24 -11.98
CA LEU A 42 36.56 -17.80 -13.02
C LEU A 42 37.83 -18.67 -13.10
N PHE A 43 38.23 -19.28 -11.98
CA PHE A 43 39.41 -20.12 -11.94
C PHE A 43 39.20 -21.53 -12.55
N ARG A 44 37.96 -22.02 -12.63
CA ARG A 44 37.63 -23.37 -13.14
C ARG A 44 38.08 -23.63 -14.59
N PRO A 45 37.84 -22.75 -15.58
CA PRO A 45 38.32 -22.98 -16.92
C PRO A 45 39.84 -23.04 -17.04
N TYR A 46 40.55 -22.27 -16.19
CA TYR A 46 42.00 -22.33 -16.11
C TYR A 46 42.48 -23.69 -15.56
N LEU A 47 41.84 -24.23 -14.53
CA LEU A 47 42.17 -25.58 -14.03
C LEU A 47 41.92 -26.65 -15.08
N THR A 48 40.81 -26.53 -15.84
CA THR A 48 40.54 -27.46 -16.94
C THR A 48 41.62 -27.39 -18.05
N LYS A 49 42.10 -26.16 -18.35
CA LYS A 49 43.22 -25.97 -19.25
C LYS A 49 44.44 -26.76 -18.78
N GLN A 50 44.82 -26.64 -17.51
CA GLN A 50 45.99 -27.33 -16.95
C GLN A 50 45.85 -28.86 -16.98
N VAL A 51 44.65 -29.40 -16.73
CA VAL A 51 44.37 -30.84 -16.86
C VAL A 51 44.63 -31.30 -18.29
N ILE A 52 44.20 -30.53 -19.32
CA ILE A 52 44.37 -30.91 -20.73
C ILE A 52 45.81 -30.77 -21.13
N ASP A 53 46.44 -29.62 -20.90
CA ASP A 53 47.78 -29.30 -21.44
C ASP A 53 48.92 -29.99 -20.69
N LEU A 54 48.79 -30.19 -19.36
CA LEU A 54 49.81 -30.84 -18.54
C LEU A 54 49.48 -32.29 -18.19
N GLY A 55 48.20 -32.62 -18.01
CA GLY A 55 47.80 -33.98 -17.60
C GLY A 55 47.69 -34.94 -18.78
N PHE A 56 46.78 -34.64 -19.70
CA PHE A 56 46.55 -35.53 -20.86
C PHE A 56 47.66 -35.47 -21.90
N ALA A 57 48.27 -34.31 -22.16
CA ALA A 57 49.34 -34.18 -23.17
C ALA A 57 50.64 -34.91 -22.72
N THR A 58 50.93 -34.97 -21.41
CA THR A 58 52.08 -35.69 -20.89
C THR A 58 51.74 -37.11 -20.38
N ASN A 59 50.48 -37.51 -20.40
CA ASN A 59 49.94 -38.77 -19.89
C ASN A 59 50.31 -39.02 -18.40
N ASP A 60 50.38 -37.93 -17.57
CA ASP A 60 50.70 -37.97 -16.16
C ASP A 60 49.43 -37.96 -15.32
N ILE A 61 49.16 -39.13 -14.69
CA ILE A 61 47.97 -39.34 -13.89
C ILE A 61 47.99 -38.50 -12.59
N HIS A 62 49.18 -38.26 -12.02
CA HIS A 62 49.27 -37.46 -10.78
C HIS A 62 48.95 -35.98 -11.02
N VAL A 63 49.30 -35.47 -12.16
CA VAL A 63 48.91 -34.10 -12.55
C VAL A 63 47.39 -33.99 -12.75
N ILE A 64 46.79 -35.01 -13.36
CA ILE A 64 45.32 -35.04 -13.56
C ILE A 64 44.62 -35.09 -12.19
N GLU A 65 45.06 -36.01 -11.30
CA GLU A 65 44.49 -36.13 -9.93
C GLU A 65 44.62 -34.81 -9.15
N TYR A 66 45.76 -34.17 -9.16
CA TYR A 66 46.00 -32.90 -8.49
C TYR A 66 45.04 -31.81 -8.91
N TYR A 67 44.94 -31.56 -10.22
CA TYR A 67 44.03 -30.51 -10.76
C TYR A 67 42.56 -30.91 -10.62
N ALA A 68 42.18 -32.17 -10.68
CA ALA A 68 40.85 -32.67 -10.46
C ALA A 68 40.41 -32.43 -8.99
N ILE A 69 41.27 -32.71 -8.02
CA ILE A 69 41.02 -32.40 -6.62
C ILE A 69 40.84 -30.89 -6.42
N LEU A 70 41.74 -30.09 -6.99
CA LEU A 70 41.67 -28.63 -6.90
C LEU A 70 40.36 -28.09 -7.51
N TYR A 71 39.94 -28.65 -8.65
CA TYR A 71 38.65 -28.32 -9.29
C TYR A 71 37.47 -28.69 -8.35
N GLY A 72 37.50 -29.88 -7.73
CA GLY A 72 36.52 -30.30 -6.75
C GLY A 72 36.44 -29.35 -5.55
N LEU A 73 37.57 -28.89 -5.04
CA LEU A 73 37.64 -27.91 -3.96
C LEU A 73 37.01 -26.57 -4.36
N THR A 74 37.19 -26.14 -5.63
CA THR A 74 36.50 -24.91 -6.13
C THR A 74 34.99 -25.07 -6.19
N ILE A 75 34.47 -26.27 -6.45
CA ILE A 75 33.02 -26.54 -6.43
C ILE A 75 32.49 -26.42 -5.00
N ILE A 76 33.13 -27.10 -4.05
CA ILE A 76 32.74 -27.08 -2.64
C ILE A 76 32.79 -25.66 -2.09
N GLY A 77 33.88 -24.94 -2.33
CA GLY A 77 34.03 -23.53 -1.95
C GLY A 77 32.95 -22.63 -2.54
N SER A 78 32.62 -22.82 -3.83
CA SER A 78 31.52 -22.07 -4.46
C SER A 78 30.17 -22.33 -3.82
N VAL A 79 29.86 -23.59 -3.46
CA VAL A 79 28.59 -23.93 -2.78
C VAL A 79 28.52 -23.21 -1.44
N CYS A 80 29.62 -23.18 -0.67
CA CYS A 80 29.68 -22.46 0.59
C CYS A 80 29.46 -20.94 0.39
N PHE A 81 30.16 -20.34 -0.57
CA PHE A 81 30.00 -18.91 -0.88
C PHE A 81 28.60 -18.57 -1.37
N ILE A 82 27.99 -19.36 -2.26
CA ILE A 82 26.62 -19.18 -2.75
C ILE A 82 25.63 -19.25 -1.59
N PHE A 83 25.81 -20.19 -0.66
CA PHE A 83 24.96 -20.29 0.52
C PHE A 83 25.07 -19.04 1.40
N ILE A 84 26.28 -18.58 1.72
CA ILE A 84 26.55 -17.38 2.51
C ILE A 84 25.94 -16.15 1.82
N GLU A 85 26.26 -15.96 0.53
CA GLU A 85 25.73 -14.87 -0.29
C GLU A 85 24.20 -14.81 -0.21
N ASN A 86 23.52 -15.91 -0.57
CA ASN A 86 22.05 -15.95 -0.60
C ASN A 86 21.43 -15.71 0.78
N TYR A 87 22.00 -16.30 1.83
CA TYR A 87 21.48 -16.14 3.20
C TYR A 87 21.58 -14.69 3.67
N PHE A 88 22.75 -14.07 3.54
CA PHE A 88 22.97 -12.70 3.99
C PHE A 88 22.24 -11.70 3.11
N LEU A 89 22.19 -11.91 1.81
CA LEU A 89 21.48 -11.04 0.87
C LEU A 89 19.95 -11.05 1.11
N LYS A 90 19.36 -12.23 1.25
CA LYS A 90 17.92 -12.34 1.54
C LYS A 90 17.59 -11.79 2.93
N SER A 91 18.45 -12.05 3.93
CA SER A 91 18.29 -11.48 5.28
C SER A 91 18.36 -9.95 5.27
N PHE A 92 19.31 -9.38 4.53
CA PHE A 92 19.42 -7.94 4.29
C PHE A 92 18.13 -7.36 3.69
N GLY A 93 17.62 -7.97 2.61
CA GLY A 93 16.38 -7.54 1.97
C GLY A 93 15.18 -7.57 2.92
N GLN A 94 15.03 -8.64 3.72
CA GLN A 94 13.92 -8.76 4.68
C GLN A 94 14.00 -7.71 5.81
N LYS A 95 15.19 -7.41 6.31
CA LYS A 95 15.37 -6.39 7.36
C LYS A 95 15.05 -4.98 6.85
N ILE A 96 15.45 -4.65 5.62
CA ILE A 96 15.13 -3.36 5.01
C ILE A 96 13.62 -3.23 4.79
N ILE A 97 12.96 -4.27 4.22
CA ILE A 97 11.53 -4.21 3.93
C ILE A 97 10.71 -4.08 5.22
N TYR A 98 11.11 -4.80 6.27
CA TYR A 98 10.48 -4.69 7.58
C TYR A 98 10.52 -3.23 8.08
N ASN A 99 11.68 -2.60 8.04
CA ASN A 99 11.87 -1.23 8.54
C ASN A 99 11.10 -0.21 7.68
N ILE A 100 11.24 -0.26 6.34
CA ILE A 100 10.54 0.66 5.45
C ILE A 100 9.02 0.49 5.55
N ARG A 101 8.53 -0.74 5.61
CA ARG A 101 7.09 -1.02 5.76
C ARG A 101 6.55 -0.45 7.07
N HIS A 102 7.29 -0.60 8.15
CA HIS A 102 6.92 -0.03 9.45
C HIS A 102 6.82 1.49 9.38
N ILE A 103 7.83 2.17 8.83
CA ILE A 103 7.84 3.64 8.68
C ILE A 103 6.68 4.11 7.78
N VAL A 104 6.48 3.46 6.63
CA VAL A 104 5.40 3.82 5.69
C VAL A 104 4.04 3.62 6.35
N PHE A 105 3.85 2.51 7.06
CA PHE A 105 2.59 2.23 7.76
C PHE A 105 2.32 3.28 8.85
N GLN A 106 3.29 3.60 9.69
CA GLN A 106 3.16 4.66 10.70
C GLN A 106 2.79 6.00 10.06
N LYS A 107 3.49 6.41 9.00
CA LYS A 107 3.23 7.68 8.32
C LYS A 107 1.84 7.73 7.69
N ILE A 108 1.32 6.62 7.18
CA ILE A 108 -0.04 6.53 6.64
C ILE A 108 -1.07 6.65 7.77
N LEU A 109 -0.86 6.00 8.91
CA LEU A 109 -1.76 6.10 10.07
C LEU A 109 -1.85 7.52 10.62
N HIS A 110 -0.76 8.29 10.55
CA HIS A 110 -0.70 9.66 11.06
C HIS A 110 -1.08 10.73 10.02
N LYS A 111 -1.52 10.33 8.82
CA LYS A 111 -2.01 11.29 7.84
C LYS A 111 -3.31 11.96 8.30
N SER A 112 -3.44 13.24 7.93
CA SER A 112 -4.72 13.92 8.11
C SER A 112 -5.82 13.25 7.27
N HIS A 113 -7.06 13.41 7.67
CA HIS A 113 -8.21 12.86 6.96
C HIS A 113 -8.23 13.31 5.49
N ASP A 114 -8.05 14.61 5.24
CA ASP A 114 -7.97 15.17 3.89
C ASP A 114 -6.89 14.53 3.01
N GLU A 115 -5.71 14.26 3.59
CA GLU A 115 -4.62 13.64 2.86
C GLU A 115 -4.88 12.16 2.59
N PHE A 116 -5.54 11.48 3.54
CA PHE A 116 -5.87 10.07 3.41
C PHE A 116 -6.89 9.83 2.30
N TYR A 117 -7.93 10.66 2.21
CA TYR A 117 -9.00 10.51 1.20
C TYR A 117 -8.65 11.06 -0.20
N LYS A 118 -7.52 11.78 -0.35
CA LYS A 118 -7.02 12.17 -1.69
C LYS A 118 -6.70 10.98 -2.60
N LEU A 119 -6.44 9.83 -2.02
CA LEU A 119 -6.15 8.60 -2.75
C LEU A 119 -7.11 7.48 -2.32
N PRO A 120 -7.58 6.64 -3.26
CA PRO A 120 -8.33 5.44 -2.94
C PRO A 120 -7.56 4.53 -1.98
N ILE A 121 -8.25 3.84 -1.07
CA ILE A 121 -7.65 2.93 -0.06
C ILE A 121 -6.74 1.89 -0.72
N GLY A 122 -7.14 1.35 -1.89
CA GLY A 122 -6.32 0.40 -2.64
C GLY A 122 -4.92 0.93 -3.00
N ASN A 123 -4.77 2.24 -3.22
CA ASN A 123 -3.46 2.84 -3.49
C ASN A 123 -2.57 2.84 -2.24
N TRP A 124 -3.12 3.06 -1.05
CA TRP A 124 -2.39 2.97 0.21
C TRP A 124 -1.94 1.54 0.49
N VAL A 125 -2.82 0.56 0.26
CA VAL A 125 -2.48 -0.86 0.36
C VAL A 125 -1.33 -1.22 -0.57
N THR A 126 -1.41 -0.82 -1.86
CA THR A 126 -0.33 -1.11 -2.82
C THR A 126 1.00 -0.44 -2.45
N ARG A 127 0.99 0.74 -1.85
CA ARG A 127 2.21 1.40 -1.34
C ARG A 127 2.87 0.59 -0.22
N ILE A 128 2.09 0.11 0.76
CA ILE A 128 2.63 -0.67 1.89
C ILE A 128 3.11 -2.06 1.44
N THR A 129 2.46 -2.65 0.43
CA THR A 129 2.77 -4.01 -0.03
C THR A 129 3.71 -4.01 -1.23
N ASN A 130 3.21 -3.66 -2.41
CA ASN A 130 3.90 -3.84 -3.68
C ASN A 130 5.05 -2.84 -3.90
N ASP A 131 4.85 -1.56 -3.54
CA ASP A 131 5.90 -0.56 -3.76
C ASP A 131 7.09 -0.78 -2.80
N VAL A 132 6.81 -1.17 -1.54
CA VAL A 132 7.87 -1.56 -0.60
C VAL A 132 8.59 -2.83 -1.07
N GLU A 133 7.86 -3.82 -1.61
CA GLU A 133 8.45 -5.05 -2.17
C GLU A 133 9.32 -4.74 -3.40
N SER A 134 8.91 -3.77 -4.23
CA SER A 134 9.72 -3.36 -5.38
C SER A 134 11.05 -2.72 -4.97
N LEU A 135 11.11 -2.04 -3.81
CA LEU A 135 12.39 -1.57 -3.24
C LEU A 135 13.29 -2.74 -2.81
N ARG A 136 12.72 -3.79 -2.19
CA ARG A 136 13.51 -5.00 -1.88
C ARG A 136 14.14 -5.57 -3.14
N THR A 137 13.32 -5.76 -4.18
CA THR A 137 13.78 -6.28 -5.46
C THR A 137 14.91 -5.40 -6.05
N LEU A 138 14.80 -4.08 -5.91
CA LEU A 138 15.86 -3.16 -6.33
C LEU A 138 17.19 -3.48 -5.65
N TYR A 139 17.19 -3.61 -4.32
CA TYR A 139 18.42 -3.81 -3.56
C TYR A 139 19.01 -5.21 -3.68
N THR A 140 18.16 -6.26 -3.63
CA THR A 140 18.64 -7.64 -3.58
C THR A 140 18.83 -8.25 -4.96
N ASP A 141 17.90 -7.98 -5.89
CA ASP A 141 17.88 -8.72 -7.15
C ASP A 141 18.40 -7.90 -8.33
N VAL A 142 18.24 -6.57 -8.30
CA VAL A 142 18.64 -5.73 -9.44
C VAL A 142 20.07 -5.24 -9.27
N LEU A 143 20.35 -4.48 -8.21
CA LEU A 143 21.64 -3.81 -8.05
C LEU A 143 22.81 -4.81 -7.92
N LEU A 144 22.62 -5.84 -7.11
CA LEU A 144 23.66 -6.84 -6.90
C LEU A 144 23.87 -7.73 -8.11
N ASN A 145 22.80 -8.12 -8.81
CA ASN A 145 22.94 -8.88 -10.05
C ASN A 145 23.60 -8.05 -11.16
N LEU A 146 23.29 -6.76 -11.28
CA LEU A 146 23.98 -5.89 -12.23
C LEU A 146 25.46 -5.73 -11.89
N ALA A 147 25.78 -5.55 -10.61
CA ALA A 147 27.16 -5.45 -10.14
C ALA A 147 27.92 -6.78 -10.37
N SER A 148 27.33 -7.92 -9.99
CA SER A 148 27.93 -9.25 -10.19
C SER A 148 28.13 -9.58 -11.65
N SER A 149 27.15 -9.27 -12.52
CA SER A 149 27.25 -9.45 -13.96
C SER A 149 28.36 -8.59 -14.57
N GLY A 150 28.46 -7.33 -14.13
CA GLY A 150 29.55 -6.44 -14.57
C GLY A 150 30.92 -6.95 -14.14
N LEU A 151 31.07 -7.34 -12.86
CA LEU A 151 32.32 -7.93 -12.35
C LEU A 151 32.67 -9.25 -13.04
N MET A 152 31.66 -10.07 -13.34
CA MET A 152 31.85 -11.33 -14.07
C MET A 152 32.40 -11.08 -15.47
N ILE A 153 31.83 -10.14 -16.23
CA ILE A 153 32.30 -9.77 -17.57
C ILE A 153 33.76 -9.28 -17.52
N ILE A 154 34.06 -8.36 -16.59
CA ILE A 154 35.42 -7.82 -16.40
C ILE A 154 36.38 -8.95 -16.01
N GLY A 155 35.98 -9.82 -15.06
CA GLY A 155 36.79 -10.93 -14.61
C GLY A 155 37.09 -11.95 -15.73
N ILE A 156 36.08 -12.32 -16.53
CA ILE A 156 36.27 -13.23 -17.68
C ILE A 156 37.26 -12.62 -18.65
N LEU A 157 37.08 -11.35 -19.04
CA LEU A 157 38.01 -10.70 -19.96
C LEU A 157 39.44 -10.66 -19.39
N ALA A 158 39.61 -10.31 -18.11
CA ALA A 158 40.90 -10.28 -17.44
C ALA A 158 41.61 -11.65 -17.49
N PHE A 159 40.89 -12.74 -17.19
CA PHE A 159 41.44 -14.10 -17.29
C PHE A 159 41.76 -14.49 -18.74
N MET A 160 40.89 -14.14 -19.69
CA MET A 160 41.16 -14.41 -21.12
C MET A 160 42.42 -13.69 -21.62
N TYR A 161 42.61 -12.40 -21.25
CA TYR A 161 43.84 -11.66 -21.56
C TYR A 161 45.07 -12.23 -20.88
N ALA A 162 44.95 -12.76 -19.67
CA ALA A 162 46.07 -13.41 -18.98
C ALA A 162 46.48 -14.75 -19.61
N ILE A 163 45.54 -15.45 -20.28
CA ILE A 163 45.81 -16.75 -20.91
C ILE A 163 46.31 -16.57 -22.34
N ASN A 164 45.60 -15.79 -23.17
CA ASN A 164 45.95 -15.60 -24.57
C ASN A 164 45.40 -14.29 -25.12
N ILE A 165 46.30 -13.33 -25.43
CA ILE A 165 45.94 -11.97 -25.88
C ILE A 165 45.21 -11.96 -27.24
N PRO A 166 45.69 -12.66 -28.29
CA PRO A 166 45.02 -12.67 -29.59
C PRO A 166 43.57 -13.14 -29.52
N LEU A 167 43.28 -14.23 -28.81
CA LEU A 167 41.93 -14.75 -28.66
C LEU A 167 41.06 -13.84 -27.79
N ALA A 168 41.64 -13.19 -26.78
CA ALA A 168 40.92 -12.24 -25.91
C ALA A 168 40.48 -10.99 -26.68
N ILE A 169 41.26 -10.50 -27.63
CA ILE A 169 40.90 -9.37 -28.52
C ILE A 169 39.65 -9.71 -29.32
N ILE A 170 39.57 -10.93 -29.89
CA ILE A 170 38.39 -11.39 -30.64
C ILE A 170 37.12 -11.29 -29.77
N MET A 171 37.20 -11.77 -28.53
CA MET A 171 36.08 -11.70 -27.57
C MET A 171 35.72 -10.24 -27.23
N THR A 172 36.72 -9.38 -27.07
CA THR A 172 36.48 -7.95 -26.78
C THR A 172 35.72 -7.26 -27.92
N ILE A 173 35.98 -7.62 -29.18
CA ILE A 173 35.27 -7.10 -30.38
C ILE A 173 33.78 -7.54 -30.36
N LEU A 174 33.48 -8.70 -29.82
CA LEU A 174 32.08 -9.17 -29.72
C LEU A 174 31.25 -8.39 -28.71
N VAL A 175 31.87 -7.76 -27.70
CA VAL A 175 31.15 -7.00 -26.65
C VAL A 175 30.27 -5.87 -27.23
N PRO A 176 30.79 -4.96 -28.08
CA PRO A 176 29.97 -3.91 -28.66
C PRO A 176 28.89 -4.45 -29.62
N ILE A 177 29.15 -5.54 -30.32
CA ILE A 177 28.18 -6.19 -31.21
C ILE A 177 27.00 -6.70 -30.37
N MET A 178 27.29 -7.40 -29.27
CA MET A 178 26.29 -7.84 -28.31
C MET A 178 25.51 -6.68 -27.69
N GLY A 179 26.21 -5.61 -27.30
CA GLY A 179 25.60 -4.39 -26.81
C GLY A 179 24.57 -3.80 -27.78
N GLY A 180 24.92 -3.79 -29.09
CA GLY A 180 24.02 -3.36 -30.16
C GLY A 180 22.77 -4.24 -30.27
N ILE A 181 22.93 -5.56 -30.25
CA ILE A 181 21.80 -6.51 -30.29
C ILE A 181 20.90 -6.33 -29.06
N ILE A 182 21.48 -6.23 -27.87
CA ILE A 182 20.71 -5.99 -26.62
C ILE A 182 19.95 -4.67 -26.70
N TRP A 183 20.56 -3.61 -27.23
CA TRP A 183 19.93 -2.31 -27.39
C TRP A 183 18.71 -2.36 -28.32
N VAL A 184 18.84 -3.03 -29.48
CA VAL A 184 17.73 -3.26 -30.41
C VAL A 184 16.64 -4.08 -29.76
N TYR A 185 17.00 -5.19 -29.12
CA TYR A 185 16.07 -6.03 -28.37
C TYR A 185 15.28 -5.26 -27.32
N GLN A 186 15.94 -4.44 -26.50
CA GLN A 186 15.27 -3.64 -25.47
C GLN A 186 14.23 -2.68 -26.05
N LYS A 187 14.47 -2.14 -27.25
CA LYS A 187 13.50 -1.26 -27.92
C LYS A 187 12.20 -1.99 -28.29
N PHE A 188 12.32 -3.19 -28.86
CA PHE A 188 11.17 -4.03 -29.24
C PHE A 188 10.48 -4.64 -28.02
N SER A 189 11.25 -5.18 -27.09
CA SER A 189 10.76 -5.76 -25.84
C SER A 189 9.93 -4.77 -25.02
N ARG A 190 10.39 -3.51 -24.86
CA ARG A 190 9.61 -2.48 -24.17
C ARG A 190 8.26 -2.19 -24.83
N LYS A 191 8.20 -2.24 -26.16
CA LYS A 191 6.94 -2.07 -26.91
C LYS A 191 6.01 -3.25 -26.65
N ALA A 192 6.53 -4.47 -26.74
CA ALA A 192 5.78 -5.70 -26.51
C ALA A 192 5.21 -5.75 -25.08
N PHE A 193 6.04 -5.56 -24.06
CA PHE A 193 5.59 -5.52 -22.67
C PHE A 193 4.52 -4.45 -22.38
N ARG A 194 4.63 -3.27 -23.00
CA ARG A 194 3.60 -2.23 -22.85
C ARG A 194 2.27 -2.65 -23.46
N GLN A 195 2.29 -3.32 -24.62
CA GLN A 195 1.07 -3.83 -25.27
C GLN A 195 0.42 -4.91 -24.39
N VAL A 196 1.19 -5.91 -23.94
CA VAL A 196 0.68 -6.96 -23.05
C VAL A 196 0.08 -6.37 -21.77
N ARG A 197 0.79 -5.45 -21.09
CA ARG A 197 0.26 -4.79 -19.88
C ARG A 197 -1.07 -4.06 -20.12
N ARG A 198 -1.22 -3.37 -21.27
CA ARG A 198 -2.46 -2.71 -21.64
C ARG A 198 -3.59 -3.71 -21.87
N SER A 199 -3.31 -4.81 -22.56
CA SER A 199 -4.30 -5.87 -22.83
C SER A 199 -4.70 -6.61 -21.56
N VAL A 200 -3.75 -6.89 -20.63
CA VAL A 200 -4.05 -7.44 -19.29
C VAL A 200 -4.94 -6.50 -18.49
N ALA A 201 -4.63 -5.19 -18.50
CA ALA A 201 -5.44 -4.19 -17.79
C ALA A 201 -6.87 -4.12 -18.36
N ALA A 202 -7.02 -4.16 -19.69
CA ALA A 202 -8.32 -4.18 -20.36
C ALA A 202 -9.11 -5.45 -20.02
N SER A 203 -8.45 -6.63 -20.04
CA SER A 203 -9.05 -7.91 -19.66
C SER A 203 -9.53 -7.89 -18.21
N ASN A 204 -8.67 -7.45 -17.28
CA ASN A 204 -9.02 -7.35 -15.86
C ASN A 204 -10.19 -6.39 -15.61
N ALA A 205 -10.22 -5.25 -16.31
CA ALA A 205 -11.32 -4.29 -16.21
C ALA A 205 -12.64 -4.90 -16.70
N SER A 206 -12.62 -5.60 -17.84
CA SER A 206 -13.79 -6.28 -18.40
C SER A 206 -14.30 -7.40 -17.48
N ILE A 207 -13.41 -8.23 -16.95
CA ILE A 207 -13.77 -9.29 -15.99
C ILE A 207 -14.35 -8.69 -14.70
N LYS A 208 -13.75 -7.64 -14.16
CA LYS A 208 -14.26 -6.97 -12.97
C LYS A 208 -15.65 -6.36 -13.20
N GLU A 209 -15.86 -5.71 -14.35
CA GLU A 209 -17.17 -5.19 -14.75
C GLU A 209 -18.21 -6.31 -14.81
N LEU A 210 -17.89 -7.42 -15.50
CA LEU A 210 -18.75 -8.58 -15.61
C LEU A 210 -19.12 -9.17 -14.24
N LEU A 211 -18.13 -9.42 -13.38
CA LEU A 211 -18.37 -10.02 -12.06
C LEU A 211 -19.19 -9.11 -11.15
N ASN A 212 -18.98 -7.80 -11.20
CA ASN A 212 -19.77 -6.86 -10.41
C ASN A 212 -21.24 -6.82 -10.84
N TYR A 213 -21.53 -7.06 -12.12
CA TYR A 213 -22.88 -6.98 -12.67
C TYR A 213 -23.44 -8.33 -13.11
N ILE A 214 -22.84 -9.44 -12.65
CA ILE A 214 -23.21 -10.81 -13.07
C ILE A 214 -24.69 -11.11 -12.83
N VAL A 215 -25.26 -10.61 -11.73
CA VAL A 215 -26.69 -10.78 -11.42
C VAL A 215 -27.56 -10.14 -12.49
N ILE A 216 -27.19 -8.94 -12.97
CA ILE A 216 -27.90 -8.24 -14.02
C ILE A 216 -27.82 -9.03 -15.33
N VAL A 217 -26.60 -9.46 -15.71
CA VAL A 217 -26.39 -10.28 -16.92
C VAL A 217 -27.27 -11.53 -16.90
N LYS A 218 -27.30 -12.25 -15.77
CA LYS A 218 -28.11 -13.45 -15.56
C LYS A 218 -29.61 -13.16 -15.60
N SER A 219 -30.05 -12.05 -15.00
CA SER A 219 -31.48 -11.69 -14.96
C SER A 219 -32.05 -11.32 -16.32
N TYR A 220 -31.24 -10.81 -17.23
CA TYR A 220 -31.65 -10.39 -18.57
C TYR A 220 -31.24 -11.37 -19.69
N GLY A 221 -30.61 -12.50 -19.39
CA GLY A 221 -30.14 -13.46 -20.37
C GLY A 221 -29.10 -12.92 -21.34
N GLY A 222 -28.25 -11.98 -20.86
CA GLY A 222 -27.27 -11.25 -21.67
C GLY A 222 -25.93 -11.94 -21.85
N GLU A 223 -25.78 -13.24 -21.48
CA GLU A 223 -24.49 -13.95 -21.43
C GLU A 223 -23.76 -13.92 -22.76
N LYS A 224 -24.46 -14.22 -23.87
CA LYS A 224 -23.84 -14.29 -25.19
C LYS A 224 -23.27 -12.94 -25.65
N ALA A 225 -23.99 -11.84 -25.42
CA ALA A 225 -23.52 -10.50 -25.78
C ALA A 225 -22.27 -10.09 -24.99
N ILE A 226 -22.18 -10.50 -23.73
CA ILE A 226 -21.02 -10.24 -22.88
C ILE A 226 -19.84 -11.13 -23.27
N GLU A 227 -20.09 -12.41 -23.62
CA GLU A 227 -19.08 -13.33 -24.13
C GLU A 227 -18.44 -12.79 -25.41
N ASP A 228 -19.22 -12.35 -26.38
CA ASP A 228 -18.76 -11.75 -27.64
C ASP A 228 -17.91 -10.48 -27.38
N LYS A 229 -18.36 -9.63 -26.42
CA LYS A 229 -17.60 -8.44 -25.99
C LYS A 229 -16.25 -8.82 -25.39
N TYR A 230 -16.23 -9.83 -24.49
CA TYR A 230 -14.99 -10.28 -23.85
C TYR A 230 -14.06 -10.97 -24.85
N GLU A 231 -14.58 -11.73 -25.81
CA GLU A 231 -13.76 -12.38 -26.85
C GLU A 231 -12.95 -11.35 -27.65
N THR A 232 -13.52 -10.20 -27.95
CA THR A 232 -12.78 -9.09 -28.62
C THR A 232 -11.59 -8.61 -27.79
N VAL A 233 -11.78 -8.46 -26.48
CA VAL A 233 -10.71 -8.06 -25.55
C VAL A 233 -9.65 -9.16 -25.44
N ASN A 234 -10.08 -10.42 -25.40
CA ASN A 234 -9.21 -11.60 -25.30
C ASN A 234 -8.37 -11.80 -26.57
N LYS A 235 -8.92 -11.54 -27.76
CA LYS A 235 -8.16 -11.54 -29.02
C LYS A 235 -7.06 -10.47 -28.99
N GLY A 236 -7.34 -9.27 -28.51
CA GLY A 236 -6.32 -8.23 -28.33
C GLY A 236 -5.22 -8.64 -27.36
N PHE A 237 -5.54 -9.41 -26.31
CA PHE A 237 -4.54 -9.99 -25.42
C PHE A 237 -3.68 -11.06 -26.12
N LEU A 238 -4.29 -11.95 -26.91
CA LEU A 238 -3.58 -12.94 -27.69
C LEU A 238 -2.60 -12.29 -28.67
N GLU A 239 -3.02 -11.29 -29.44
CA GLU A 239 -2.16 -10.56 -30.40
C GLU A 239 -0.97 -9.91 -29.71
N ALA A 240 -1.20 -9.27 -28.56
CA ALA A 240 -0.12 -8.68 -27.76
C ALA A 240 0.86 -9.73 -27.26
N GLY A 241 0.37 -10.88 -26.80
CA GLY A 241 1.17 -12.03 -26.37
C GLY A 241 1.97 -12.64 -27.50
N LEU A 242 1.38 -12.82 -28.67
CA LEU A 242 2.10 -13.33 -29.85
C LEU A 242 3.22 -12.38 -30.29
N PHE A 243 3.00 -11.07 -30.23
CA PHE A 243 4.04 -10.09 -30.50
C PHE A 243 5.20 -10.16 -29.49
N GLU A 244 4.89 -10.38 -28.22
CA GLU A 244 5.90 -10.59 -27.17
C GLU A 244 6.70 -11.87 -27.45
N VAL A 245 6.03 -13.01 -27.66
CA VAL A 245 6.67 -14.30 -27.97
C VAL A 245 7.56 -14.18 -29.19
N THR A 246 7.08 -13.56 -30.27
CA THR A 246 7.88 -13.36 -31.49
C THR A 246 9.15 -12.55 -31.22
N THR A 247 9.03 -11.49 -30.41
CA THR A 247 10.19 -10.66 -30.02
C THR A 247 11.24 -11.46 -29.26
N PHE A 248 10.83 -12.28 -28.30
CA PHE A 248 11.73 -13.18 -27.55
C PHE A 248 12.32 -14.29 -28.43
N SER A 249 11.51 -14.89 -29.29
CA SER A 249 11.93 -16.00 -30.17
C SER A 249 12.98 -15.60 -31.20
N ILE A 250 13.08 -14.34 -31.59
CA ILE A 250 14.12 -13.83 -32.49
C ILE A 250 15.39 -13.50 -31.70
N PHE A 251 15.29 -12.90 -30.54
CA PHE A 251 16.43 -12.43 -29.76
C PHE A 251 17.35 -13.57 -29.29
N ARG A 252 16.76 -14.61 -28.71
CA ARG A 252 17.52 -15.70 -28.08
C ARG A 252 18.40 -16.46 -29.11
N PRO A 253 17.89 -16.89 -30.27
CA PRO A 253 18.73 -17.49 -31.30
C PRO A 253 19.81 -16.57 -31.91
N LEU A 254 19.55 -15.25 -31.98
CA LEU A 254 20.56 -14.29 -32.41
C LEU A 254 21.78 -14.25 -31.48
N VAL A 255 21.52 -14.26 -30.17
CA VAL A 255 22.58 -14.30 -29.14
C VAL A 255 23.34 -15.63 -29.20
N ASP A 256 22.61 -16.73 -29.29
CA ASP A 256 23.20 -18.07 -29.39
C ASP A 256 23.95 -18.24 -30.71
N GLY A 257 23.47 -17.63 -31.80
CA GLY A 257 24.17 -17.57 -33.09
C GLY A 257 25.52 -16.86 -33.03
N LEU A 258 25.61 -15.75 -32.28
CA LEU A 258 26.90 -15.07 -32.05
C LEU A 258 27.90 -15.93 -31.28
N PHE A 259 27.44 -16.76 -30.35
CA PHE A 259 28.30 -17.73 -29.68
C PHE A 259 28.93 -18.68 -30.70
N PHE A 260 28.13 -19.23 -31.62
CA PHE A 260 28.67 -20.12 -32.67
C PHE A 260 29.62 -19.39 -33.65
N VAL A 261 29.31 -18.15 -34.03
CA VAL A 261 30.21 -17.32 -34.84
C VAL A 261 31.55 -17.11 -34.14
N ALA A 262 31.50 -16.74 -32.84
CA ALA A 262 32.72 -16.58 -32.05
C ALA A 262 33.55 -17.88 -31.98
N LEU A 263 32.87 -19.01 -31.81
CA LEU A 263 33.50 -20.33 -31.77
C LEU A 263 34.19 -20.66 -33.10
N ILE A 264 33.54 -20.40 -34.25
CA ILE A 264 34.12 -20.58 -35.58
C ILE A 264 35.36 -19.68 -35.72
N VAL A 265 35.28 -18.40 -35.32
CA VAL A 265 36.41 -17.47 -35.39
C VAL A 265 37.59 -17.94 -34.54
N ILE A 266 37.34 -18.44 -33.32
CA ILE A 266 38.39 -19.00 -32.45
C ILE A 266 39.06 -20.19 -33.15
N PHE A 267 38.30 -21.17 -33.66
CA PHE A 267 38.88 -22.35 -34.35
C PHE A 267 39.63 -21.99 -35.61
N THR A 268 39.11 -21.08 -36.42
CA THR A 268 39.81 -20.66 -37.66
C THR A 268 41.09 -19.89 -37.33
N THR A 269 41.10 -19.02 -36.35
CA THR A 269 42.29 -18.27 -35.93
C THR A 269 43.37 -19.21 -35.38
N THR A 270 42.96 -20.21 -34.57
CA THR A 270 43.91 -21.19 -34.02
C THR A 270 44.54 -22.07 -35.10
N ASN A 271 43.79 -22.39 -36.16
CA ASN A 271 44.32 -23.19 -37.27
C ASN A 271 45.17 -22.39 -38.27
N LEU A 272 44.90 -21.10 -38.47
CA LEU A 272 45.60 -20.24 -39.45
C LEU A 272 46.95 -19.72 -38.94
N VAL A 273 47.15 -19.69 -37.63
CA VAL A 273 48.38 -19.20 -37.00
C VAL A 273 48.98 -20.35 -36.21
N ASP A 274 49.91 -21.09 -36.80
CA ASP A 274 50.64 -22.14 -36.12
C ASP A 274 51.19 -21.64 -34.77
N SER A 275 50.88 -22.35 -33.67
CA SER A 275 51.28 -22.04 -32.28
C SER A 275 50.50 -20.96 -31.53
N VAL A 276 49.30 -20.56 -31.94
CA VAL A 276 48.56 -19.51 -31.19
C VAL A 276 47.95 -20.03 -29.88
N ALA A 277 47.52 -21.29 -29.81
CA ALA A 277 46.94 -21.83 -28.57
C ALA A 277 46.99 -23.36 -28.49
N ASP A 278 47.31 -23.88 -27.29
CA ASP A 278 47.21 -25.30 -26.97
C ASP A 278 45.75 -25.73 -26.86
N ALA A 279 45.47 -27.05 -26.94
CA ALA A 279 44.12 -27.61 -26.88
C ALA A 279 43.37 -27.18 -25.58
N GLY A 280 44.06 -27.18 -24.46
CA GLY A 280 43.49 -26.72 -23.19
C GLY A 280 43.16 -25.22 -23.19
N THR A 281 43.96 -24.39 -23.88
CA THR A 281 43.64 -22.95 -24.06
C THR A 281 42.35 -22.77 -24.82
N VAL A 282 42.17 -23.45 -25.96
CA VAL A 282 40.93 -23.39 -26.76
C VAL A 282 39.72 -23.83 -25.92
N PHE A 283 39.87 -24.94 -25.18
CA PHE A 283 38.81 -25.44 -24.32
C PHE A 283 38.43 -24.46 -23.19
N ALA A 284 39.43 -23.84 -22.56
CA ALA A 284 39.19 -22.80 -21.54
C ALA A 284 38.45 -21.59 -22.13
N PHE A 285 38.82 -21.16 -23.36
CA PHE A 285 38.14 -20.07 -24.05
C PHE A 285 36.68 -20.39 -24.37
N ILE A 286 36.37 -21.63 -24.79
CA ILE A 286 34.98 -22.08 -24.98
C ILE A 286 34.18 -21.98 -23.69
N GLN A 287 34.75 -22.41 -22.55
CA GLN A 287 34.10 -22.30 -21.24
C GLN A 287 33.91 -20.84 -20.79
N TYR A 288 34.91 -19.97 -20.99
CA TYR A 288 34.78 -18.54 -20.70
C TYR A 288 33.76 -17.87 -21.61
N MET A 289 33.69 -18.23 -22.88
CA MET A 289 32.65 -17.76 -23.79
C MET A 289 31.24 -18.10 -23.30
N ASP A 290 30.98 -19.36 -22.97
CA ASP A 290 29.68 -19.81 -22.45
C ASP A 290 29.26 -18.97 -21.22
N ARG A 291 30.20 -18.76 -20.31
CA ARG A 291 29.97 -17.95 -19.09
C ARG A 291 29.87 -16.44 -19.36
N PHE A 292 30.40 -15.94 -20.44
CA PHE A 292 30.39 -14.53 -20.82
C PHE A 292 29.00 -14.06 -21.31
N PHE A 293 28.30 -14.92 -22.04
CA PHE A 293 27.01 -14.56 -22.64
C PHE A 293 25.88 -14.48 -21.62
N GLN A 294 25.95 -15.25 -20.52
CA GLN A 294 24.89 -15.27 -19.48
C GLN A 294 24.75 -13.93 -18.75
N PRO A 295 25.81 -13.30 -18.21
CA PRO A 295 25.72 -11.99 -17.57
C PRO A 295 25.14 -10.88 -18.48
N LEU A 296 25.41 -10.94 -19.78
CA LEU A 296 24.85 -9.97 -20.71
C LEU A 296 23.34 -10.12 -20.91
N LYS A 297 22.84 -11.37 -20.94
CA LYS A 297 21.40 -11.67 -20.93
C LYS A 297 20.76 -11.17 -19.62
N ASP A 298 21.41 -11.45 -18.48
CA ASP A 298 20.93 -11.05 -17.16
C ASP A 298 20.80 -9.53 -17.01
N ILE A 299 21.77 -8.75 -17.52
CA ILE A 299 21.70 -7.28 -17.54
C ILE A 299 20.49 -6.79 -18.33
N ALA A 300 20.22 -7.40 -19.49
CA ALA A 300 19.08 -7.03 -20.33
C ALA A 300 17.75 -7.29 -19.62
N ASP A 301 17.61 -8.42 -18.95
CA ASP A 301 16.38 -8.80 -18.22
C ASP A 301 16.16 -7.95 -16.96
N LYS A 302 17.22 -7.63 -16.23
CA LYS A 302 17.15 -6.81 -15.00
C LYS A 302 16.83 -5.34 -15.25
N TYR A 303 17.04 -4.84 -16.46
CA TYR A 303 16.71 -3.45 -16.80
C TYR A 303 15.23 -3.12 -16.61
N ASN A 304 14.32 -4.03 -16.99
CA ASN A 304 12.88 -3.83 -16.79
C ASN A 304 12.50 -3.83 -15.29
N SER A 305 13.14 -4.71 -14.51
CA SER A 305 12.96 -4.77 -13.06
C SER A 305 13.47 -3.49 -12.39
N LEU A 306 14.57 -2.93 -12.87
CA LEU A 306 15.11 -1.65 -12.41
C LEU A 306 14.08 -0.51 -12.60
N GLN A 307 13.53 -0.37 -13.80
CA GLN A 307 12.53 0.68 -14.07
C GLN A 307 11.26 0.51 -13.23
N SER A 308 10.79 -0.73 -13.05
CA SER A 308 9.63 -1.01 -12.20
C SER A 308 9.88 -0.65 -10.74
N SER A 309 11.07 -0.95 -10.25
CA SER A 309 11.48 -0.65 -8.87
C SER A 309 11.66 0.85 -8.63
N LEU A 310 12.23 1.58 -9.58
CA LEU A 310 12.34 3.04 -9.50
C LEU A 310 10.97 3.71 -9.48
N ALA A 311 10.02 3.25 -10.30
CA ALA A 311 8.64 3.75 -10.27
C ALA A 311 7.94 3.50 -8.91
N GLY A 312 8.22 2.36 -8.24
CA GLY A 312 7.77 2.11 -6.86
C GLY A 312 8.40 3.09 -5.86
N ALA A 313 9.68 3.34 -6.02
CA ALA A 313 10.44 4.28 -5.22
C ALA A 313 9.88 5.72 -5.31
N GLU A 314 9.58 6.20 -6.52
CA GLU A 314 8.99 7.52 -6.75
C GLU A 314 7.68 7.73 -5.98
N ARG A 315 6.87 6.69 -5.80
CA ARG A 315 5.62 6.76 -5.02
C ARG A 315 5.85 6.72 -3.53
N LEU A 316 6.93 6.08 -3.06
CA LEU A 316 7.25 5.94 -1.63
C LEU A 316 8.06 7.11 -1.08
N VAL A 317 9.00 7.65 -1.85
CA VAL A 317 9.91 8.72 -1.36
C VAL A 317 9.17 9.93 -0.81
N PRO A 318 8.10 10.46 -1.42
CA PRO A 318 7.34 11.56 -0.83
C PRO A 318 6.77 11.24 0.56
N LEU A 319 6.33 9.99 0.78
CA LEU A 319 5.86 9.54 2.08
C LEU A 319 7.01 9.44 3.10
N LEU A 320 8.15 8.92 2.65
CA LEU A 320 9.31 8.76 3.53
C LEU A 320 9.94 10.10 3.92
N GLU A 321 9.89 11.12 3.05
CA GLU A 321 10.40 12.47 3.29
C GLU A 321 9.51 13.35 4.17
N GLU A 322 8.22 13.02 4.28
CA GLU A 322 7.34 13.76 5.17
C GLU A 322 7.95 13.77 6.58
N LYS A 323 8.20 14.96 7.09
CA LYS A 323 8.64 15.12 8.48
C LYS A 323 7.55 14.54 9.37
N GLU A 324 7.96 13.77 10.37
CA GLU A 324 7.04 13.39 11.44
C GLU A 324 6.41 14.68 11.97
N ARG A 325 5.10 14.80 11.85
CA ARG A 325 4.39 15.78 12.65
C ARG A 325 4.68 15.35 14.09
N ASN A 326 5.37 16.20 14.83
CA ASN A 326 5.51 16.01 16.26
C ASN A 326 4.08 15.92 16.81
N MET A 327 3.57 14.70 16.90
CA MET A 327 2.38 14.47 17.69
C MET A 327 2.85 14.68 19.13
N VAL A 328 2.47 15.80 19.69
CA VAL A 328 2.53 15.94 21.14
C VAL A 328 1.49 14.93 21.64
N ASP A 329 1.96 13.70 21.91
CA ASP A 329 1.16 12.65 22.57
C ASP A 329 0.92 13.00 24.06
N GLU A 330 1.15 14.23 24.44
CA GLU A 330 0.70 14.75 25.72
C GLU A 330 -0.81 14.98 25.62
N VAL A 331 -1.54 13.89 25.82
CA VAL A 331 -2.94 13.96 26.23
C VAL A 331 -2.99 14.91 27.42
N PRO A 332 -3.75 16.02 27.36
CA PRO A 332 -3.94 16.85 28.54
C PRO A 332 -4.38 15.94 29.68
N LYS A 333 -3.63 15.91 30.78
CA LYS A 333 -3.94 15.04 31.94
C LYS A 333 -5.32 15.32 32.54
N GLU A 334 -5.92 16.48 32.24
CA GLU A 334 -7.26 16.86 32.62
C GLU A 334 -8.06 17.19 31.36
N LEU A 335 -9.24 16.55 31.21
CA LEU A 335 -10.20 16.91 30.18
C LEU A 335 -10.64 18.35 30.43
N ILE A 336 -10.49 19.22 29.46
CA ILE A 336 -10.98 20.59 29.51
C ILE A 336 -12.51 20.51 29.56
N PRO A 337 -13.18 21.03 30.61
CA PRO A 337 -14.62 21.05 30.63
C PRO A 337 -15.14 21.88 29.45
N VAL A 338 -16.11 21.32 28.75
CA VAL A 338 -16.72 22.01 27.60
C VAL A 338 -17.85 22.89 28.16
N GLU A 339 -17.80 24.20 27.89
CA GLU A 339 -18.81 25.17 28.29
C GLU A 339 -19.73 25.54 27.12
N SER A 340 -19.20 25.67 25.94
CA SER A 340 -19.93 26.03 24.73
C SER A 340 -19.26 25.56 23.45
N ILE A 341 -20.09 25.39 22.41
CA ILE A 341 -19.66 25.19 21.02
C ILE A 341 -20.36 26.27 20.21
N GLU A 342 -19.60 26.99 19.38
CA GLU A 342 -20.12 28.07 18.57
C GLU A 342 -19.66 27.97 17.12
N PHE A 343 -20.60 28.05 16.19
CA PHE A 343 -20.36 28.23 14.76
C PHE A 343 -20.63 29.69 14.44
N ASP A 344 -19.62 30.40 13.97
CA ASP A 344 -19.70 31.84 13.70
C ASP A 344 -19.55 32.09 12.18
N HIS A 345 -20.67 32.41 11.53
CA HIS A 345 -20.76 32.71 10.12
C HIS A 345 -20.02 31.70 9.20
N VAL A 346 -20.20 30.39 9.47
CA VAL A 346 -19.46 29.32 8.80
C VAL A 346 -19.94 29.09 7.37
N TRP A 347 -19.00 29.10 6.42
CA TRP A 347 -19.18 28.71 5.03
C TRP A 347 -18.24 27.56 4.70
N PHE A 348 -18.72 26.58 3.93
CA PHE A 348 -17.88 25.47 3.53
C PHE A 348 -18.23 24.92 2.14
N SER A 349 -17.21 24.68 1.31
CA SER A 349 -17.27 23.98 0.02
C SER A 349 -16.19 22.90 -0.05
N TYR A 350 -16.53 21.69 -0.53
CA TYR A 350 -15.60 20.55 -0.66
C TYR A 350 -14.53 20.78 -1.72
N GLU A 351 -14.85 21.44 -2.82
CA GLU A 351 -13.99 21.59 -3.99
C GLU A 351 -13.45 23.03 -4.16
N ASN A 352 -13.61 23.90 -3.15
CA ASN A 352 -13.28 25.33 -3.26
C ASN A 352 -13.91 26.01 -4.49
N ASN A 353 -15.09 25.54 -4.90
CA ASN A 353 -15.92 26.13 -5.94
C ASN A 353 -17.08 26.94 -5.32
N ASP A 354 -17.92 27.54 -6.15
CA ASP A 354 -19.06 28.35 -5.69
C ASP A 354 -20.25 27.51 -5.17
N VAL A 355 -20.09 26.18 -5.06
CA VAL A 355 -21.11 25.29 -4.49
C VAL A 355 -20.80 25.06 -3.01
N TYR A 356 -21.55 25.74 -2.16
CA TYR A 356 -21.38 25.66 -0.72
C TYR A 356 -22.30 24.60 -0.10
N ALA A 357 -21.72 23.72 0.71
CA ALA A 357 -22.46 22.75 1.52
C ALA A 357 -23.03 23.38 2.79
N LEU A 358 -22.37 24.41 3.33
CA LEU A 358 -22.89 25.29 4.39
C LEU A 358 -22.71 26.75 3.98
N GLN A 359 -23.69 27.61 4.31
CA GLN A 359 -23.74 29.01 3.92
C GLN A 359 -24.20 29.85 5.10
N ASP A 360 -23.32 30.72 5.61
CA ASP A 360 -23.62 31.65 6.69
C ASP A 360 -24.24 30.97 7.92
N PHE A 361 -23.65 29.84 8.31
CA PHE A 361 -24.19 28.98 9.37
C PHE A 361 -23.72 29.49 10.73
N THR A 362 -24.66 29.95 11.56
CA THR A 362 -24.40 30.46 12.92
C THR A 362 -25.26 29.68 13.93
N LEU A 363 -24.59 29.00 14.88
CA LEU A 363 -25.24 28.18 15.90
C LEU A 363 -24.43 28.23 17.19
N HIS A 364 -25.11 28.35 18.32
CA HIS A 364 -24.52 28.27 19.64
C HIS A 364 -25.13 27.09 20.44
N ILE A 365 -24.31 26.20 20.95
CA ILE A 365 -24.69 25.01 21.73
C ILE A 365 -24.06 25.14 23.11
N LYS A 366 -24.86 25.05 24.16
CA LYS A 366 -24.39 25.10 25.54
C LYS A 366 -23.94 23.72 26.03
N ALA A 367 -23.07 23.71 27.02
CA ALA A 367 -22.67 22.46 27.67
C ALA A 367 -23.88 21.70 28.23
N GLY A 368 -23.88 20.39 28.03
CA GLY A 368 -24.95 19.51 28.48
C GLY A 368 -26.23 19.54 27.64
N ASP A 369 -26.35 20.44 26.65
CA ASP A 369 -27.49 20.47 25.76
C ASP A 369 -27.48 19.29 24.77
N PHE A 370 -28.69 18.84 24.47
CA PHE A 370 -28.96 17.94 23.37
C PHE A 370 -29.52 18.73 22.19
N THR A 371 -28.73 18.86 21.12
CA THR A 371 -29.10 19.56 19.89
C THR A 371 -29.36 18.57 18.76
N GLY A 372 -30.57 18.59 18.23
CA GLY A 372 -30.98 17.78 17.07
C GLY A 372 -30.81 18.54 15.76
N ILE A 373 -30.10 17.95 14.80
CA ILE A 373 -29.90 18.51 13.44
C ILE A 373 -30.74 17.71 12.46
N VAL A 374 -31.70 18.37 11.82
CA VAL A 374 -32.66 17.73 10.90
C VAL A 374 -32.74 18.49 9.56
N GLY A 375 -33.23 17.82 8.53
CA GLY A 375 -33.39 18.41 7.20
C GLY A 375 -33.30 17.37 6.09
N PRO A 376 -33.56 17.76 4.82
CA PRO A 376 -33.50 16.85 3.67
C PRO A 376 -32.09 16.31 3.43
N SER A 377 -31.98 15.22 2.65
CA SER A 377 -30.69 14.69 2.24
C SER A 377 -29.93 15.74 1.43
N GLY A 378 -28.63 15.86 1.66
CA GLY A 378 -27.77 16.85 0.99
C GLY A 378 -27.87 18.28 1.56
N SER A 379 -28.57 18.50 2.70
CA SER A 379 -28.68 19.84 3.30
C SER A 379 -27.44 20.32 4.06
N GLY A 380 -26.39 19.50 4.22
CA GLY A 380 -25.15 19.86 4.91
C GLY A 380 -24.99 19.31 6.33
N LYS A 381 -25.88 18.43 6.80
CA LYS A 381 -25.88 17.90 8.18
C LYS A 381 -24.55 17.17 8.54
N SER A 382 -24.16 16.17 7.77
CA SER A 382 -22.90 15.41 8.04
C SER A 382 -21.66 16.27 7.82
N THR A 383 -21.75 17.30 6.96
CA THR A 383 -20.69 18.30 6.78
C THR A 383 -20.48 19.09 8.08
N LEU A 384 -21.55 19.45 8.79
CA LEU A 384 -21.48 20.17 10.06
C LEU A 384 -20.68 19.37 11.11
N LEU A 385 -20.99 18.08 11.30
CA LEU A 385 -20.24 17.23 12.22
C LEU A 385 -18.77 17.04 11.79
N SER A 386 -18.53 16.92 10.49
CA SER A 386 -17.18 16.79 9.97
C SER A 386 -16.31 18.04 10.20
N LEU A 387 -16.91 19.22 10.12
CA LEU A 387 -16.26 20.49 10.44
C LEU A 387 -15.99 20.59 11.94
N LEU A 388 -16.95 20.23 12.80
CA LEU A 388 -16.80 20.27 14.25
C LEU A 388 -15.68 19.32 14.72
N MET A 389 -15.55 18.15 14.10
CA MET A 389 -14.44 17.22 14.36
C MET A 389 -13.07 17.70 13.86
N GLY A 390 -13.00 18.84 13.16
CA GLY A 390 -11.76 19.32 12.54
C GLY A 390 -11.27 18.46 11.37
N ILE A 391 -12.15 17.62 10.79
CA ILE A 391 -11.84 16.82 9.59
C ILE A 391 -11.60 17.76 8.42
N TYR A 392 -12.47 18.75 8.26
CA TYR A 392 -12.34 19.82 7.29
C TYR A 392 -12.22 21.18 8.01
N LYS A 393 -11.64 22.16 7.30
CA LYS A 393 -11.58 23.55 7.76
C LYS A 393 -12.67 24.37 7.09
N PRO A 394 -13.33 25.28 7.79
CA PRO A 394 -14.27 26.20 7.17
C PRO A 394 -13.62 26.99 6.02
N THR A 395 -14.39 27.25 4.95
CA THR A 395 -13.92 28.13 3.86
C THR A 395 -13.93 29.60 4.30
N LYS A 396 -14.96 30.00 5.12
CA LYS A 396 -15.05 31.31 5.76
C LYS A 396 -15.74 31.12 7.12
N GLY A 397 -15.55 32.07 8.03
CA GLY A 397 -16.04 31.97 9.41
C GLY A 397 -15.14 31.09 10.28
N SER A 398 -15.56 30.82 11.49
CA SER A 398 -14.81 30.03 12.47
C SER A 398 -15.73 29.18 13.33
N ILE A 399 -15.16 28.12 13.93
CA ILE A 399 -15.83 27.28 14.90
C ILE A 399 -15.04 27.35 16.20
N TYR A 400 -15.73 27.60 17.30
CA TYR A 400 -15.10 27.75 18.60
C TYR A 400 -15.60 26.68 19.58
N ILE A 401 -14.70 26.24 20.47
CA ILE A 401 -15.02 25.48 21.67
C ILE A 401 -14.47 26.29 22.83
N ASN A 402 -15.33 26.68 23.81
CA ASN A 402 -14.97 27.54 24.92
C ASN A 402 -14.32 28.88 24.47
N GLY A 403 -14.78 29.45 23.35
CA GLY A 403 -14.22 30.69 22.77
C GLY A 403 -12.87 30.51 22.08
N ILE A 404 -12.31 29.31 22.01
CA ILE A 404 -11.06 29.03 21.31
C ILE A 404 -11.37 28.40 19.97
N ASP A 405 -10.82 28.97 18.88
CA ASP A 405 -10.99 28.42 17.51
C ASP A 405 -10.47 26.99 17.43
N ILE A 406 -11.26 26.07 16.87
CA ILE A 406 -10.92 24.64 16.76
C ILE A 406 -9.64 24.41 15.95
N SER A 407 -9.27 25.32 15.05
CA SER A 407 -8.03 25.23 14.27
C SER A 407 -6.76 25.39 15.12
N LYS A 408 -6.88 25.92 16.33
CA LYS A 408 -5.79 26.12 17.28
C LYS A 408 -5.60 24.91 18.21
N TYR A 409 -6.58 24.03 18.30
CA TYR A 409 -6.43 22.80 19.06
C TYR A 409 -5.56 21.79 18.27
N ASP A 410 -4.75 21.05 19.01
CA ASP A 410 -4.14 19.85 18.42
C ASP A 410 -5.25 18.83 18.10
N SER A 411 -5.09 18.12 16.96
CA SER A 411 -6.07 17.11 16.55
C SER A 411 -6.20 15.96 17.55
N SER A 412 -5.19 15.71 18.38
CA SER A 412 -5.26 14.72 19.47
C SER A 412 -6.23 15.20 20.57
N VAL A 413 -6.16 16.48 20.95
CA VAL A 413 -7.05 17.09 21.94
C VAL A 413 -8.49 17.06 21.46
N LEU A 414 -8.76 17.45 20.21
CA LEU A 414 -10.13 17.40 19.66
C LEU A 414 -10.71 15.98 19.70
N ARG A 415 -9.90 14.95 19.40
CA ARG A 415 -10.31 13.54 19.47
C ARG A 415 -10.60 13.06 20.90
N HIS A 416 -10.05 13.71 21.93
CA HIS A 416 -10.37 13.42 23.33
C HIS A 416 -11.59 14.20 23.84
N LEU A 417 -11.90 15.34 23.22
CA LEU A 417 -13.10 16.11 23.54
C LEU A 417 -14.36 15.55 22.88
N MET A 418 -14.24 14.85 21.75
CA MET A 418 -15.39 14.43 20.96
C MET A 418 -15.41 12.93 20.68
N GLY A 419 -16.55 12.32 20.84
CA GLY A 419 -16.81 10.97 20.37
C GLY A 419 -17.80 10.98 19.22
N TYR A 420 -17.58 10.16 18.23
CA TYR A 420 -18.39 10.09 17.02
C TYR A 420 -18.97 8.69 16.84
N VAL A 421 -20.26 8.62 16.68
CA VAL A 421 -20.97 7.39 16.30
C VAL A 421 -21.39 7.52 14.84
N PHE A 422 -20.80 6.72 14.00
CA PHE A 422 -21.05 6.72 12.54
C PHE A 422 -22.42 6.12 12.21
N GLN A 423 -22.99 6.54 11.09
CA GLN A 423 -24.20 5.97 10.50
C GLN A 423 -24.09 4.45 10.30
N GLN A 424 -22.95 3.97 9.82
CA GLN A 424 -22.62 2.55 9.74
C GLN A 424 -21.57 2.21 10.80
N ALA A 425 -21.86 1.24 11.64
CA ALA A 425 -20.93 0.77 12.64
C ALA A 425 -19.86 -0.11 12.03
N TYR A 426 -18.60 0.33 12.08
CA TYR A 426 -17.45 -0.44 11.63
C TYR A 426 -16.84 -1.20 12.81
N LEU A 427 -16.72 -2.53 12.65
CA LEU A 427 -16.10 -3.39 13.64
C LEU A 427 -14.84 -4.04 13.08
N PHE A 428 -13.81 -4.11 13.91
CA PHE A 428 -12.58 -4.82 13.59
C PHE A 428 -12.77 -6.32 13.85
N LYS A 429 -12.02 -7.14 13.10
CA LYS A 429 -11.93 -8.56 13.41
C LYS A 429 -11.26 -8.74 14.78
N GLY A 430 -11.95 -9.39 15.70
CA GLY A 430 -11.54 -9.59 17.09
C GLY A 430 -12.75 -9.94 17.94
N SER A 431 -12.64 -9.80 19.24
CA SER A 431 -13.72 -10.00 20.22
C SER A 431 -14.56 -8.72 20.41
N ILE A 432 -15.66 -8.84 21.13
CA ILE A 432 -16.46 -7.70 21.61
C ILE A 432 -15.58 -6.77 22.45
N LYS A 433 -14.77 -7.35 23.36
CA LYS A 433 -13.79 -6.60 24.16
C LYS A 433 -12.86 -5.77 23.29
N ASP A 434 -12.21 -6.41 22.29
CA ASP A 434 -11.27 -5.73 21.39
C ASP A 434 -11.92 -4.55 20.66
N ASN A 435 -13.20 -4.71 20.30
CA ASN A 435 -13.96 -3.67 19.63
C ASN A 435 -14.43 -2.55 20.55
N LEU A 436 -14.77 -2.83 21.80
CA LEU A 436 -15.10 -1.81 22.80
C LEU A 436 -13.87 -0.97 23.17
N THR A 437 -12.73 -1.63 23.42
CA THR A 437 -11.50 -0.96 23.87
C THR A 437 -10.66 -0.41 22.73
N LEU A 438 -10.92 -0.77 21.46
CA LEU A 438 -10.05 -0.52 20.31
C LEU A 438 -8.63 -1.06 20.53
N PHE A 439 -8.52 -2.27 21.09
CA PHE A 439 -7.26 -2.94 21.44
C PHE A 439 -6.41 -2.20 22.48
N ASP A 440 -7.00 -1.22 23.19
CA ASP A 440 -6.33 -0.50 24.27
C ASP A 440 -6.38 -1.32 25.57
N ASN A 441 -5.22 -1.87 25.96
CA ASN A 441 -5.08 -2.68 27.16
C ASN A 441 -5.04 -1.85 28.46
N SER A 442 -4.98 -0.53 28.38
CA SER A 442 -5.02 0.35 29.56
C SER A 442 -6.43 0.49 30.15
N ILE A 443 -7.47 0.20 29.35
CA ILE A 443 -8.87 0.23 29.77
C ILE A 443 -9.15 -0.99 30.63
N SER A 444 -9.61 -0.73 31.87
CA SER A 444 -9.94 -1.78 32.82
C SER A 444 -11.22 -2.54 32.43
N HIS A 445 -11.36 -3.76 32.94
CA HIS A 445 -12.56 -4.56 32.72
C HIS A 445 -13.84 -3.88 33.29
N ASP A 446 -13.70 -3.21 34.43
CA ASP A 446 -14.81 -2.51 35.08
C ASP A 446 -15.29 -1.29 34.29
N GLU A 447 -14.36 -0.52 33.71
CA GLU A 447 -14.70 0.59 32.81
C GLU A 447 -15.42 0.10 31.56
N MET A 448 -14.98 -1.02 31.00
CA MET A 448 -15.62 -1.64 29.84
C MET A 448 -17.07 -2.09 30.17
N ILE A 449 -17.29 -2.77 31.29
CA ILE A 449 -18.63 -3.19 31.75
C ILE A 449 -19.51 -1.97 32.01
N LYS A 450 -18.97 -0.94 32.66
CA LYS A 450 -19.69 0.30 32.92
C LYS A 450 -20.20 0.95 31.63
N ALA A 451 -19.34 1.05 30.63
CA ALA A 451 -19.70 1.59 29.31
C ALA A 451 -20.76 0.71 28.62
N ALA A 452 -20.60 -0.61 28.65
CA ALA A 452 -21.57 -1.54 28.09
C ALA A 452 -22.95 -1.45 28.74
N LYS A 453 -23.01 -1.26 30.09
CA LYS A 453 -24.25 -1.05 30.82
C LYS A 453 -24.94 0.26 30.46
N GLN A 454 -24.18 1.33 30.24
CA GLN A 454 -24.73 2.63 29.83
C GLN A 454 -25.49 2.56 28.49
N VAL A 455 -25.09 1.66 27.59
CA VAL A 455 -25.75 1.47 26.29
C VAL A 455 -26.64 0.22 26.23
N ASN A 456 -27.00 -0.37 27.39
CA ASN A 456 -27.81 -1.58 27.51
C ASN A 456 -27.26 -2.79 26.68
N LEU A 457 -25.94 -2.86 26.50
CA LEU A 457 -25.26 -3.91 25.74
C LEU A 457 -24.85 -5.10 26.63
N ASP A 458 -24.60 -4.86 27.92
CA ASP A 458 -24.09 -5.84 28.89
C ASP A 458 -24.98 -7.09 28.99
N SER A 459 -26.31 -6.88 29.14
CA SER A 459 -27.28 -7.99 29.22
C SER A 459 -27.28 -8.88 27.96
N MET A 460 -27.02 -8.31 26.82
CA MET A 460 -26.87 -9.08 25.57
C MET A 460 -25.55 -9.86 25.54
N ILE A 461 -24.46 -9.24 25.99
CA ILE A 461 -23.14 -9.86 26.03
C ILE A 461 -23.12 -11.03 27.01
N GLU A 462 -23.73 -10.90 28.16
CA GLU A 462 -23.83 -11.97 29.18
C GLU A 462 -24.58 -13.24 28.68
N GLN A 463 -25.45 -13.09 27.69
CA GLN A 463 -26.16 -14.21 27.05
C GLN A 463 -25.30 -14.96 26.00
N LEU A 464 -24.17 -14.40 25.60
CA LEU A 464 -23.27 -15.03 24.63
C LEU A 464 -22.36 -16.06 25.30
N PRO A 465 -22.05 -17.19 24.64
CA PRO A 465 -21.26 -18.29 25.22
C PRO A 465 -19.90 -17.87 25.80
N GLU A 466 -19.23 -16.89 25.15
CA GLU A 466 -17.91 -16.42 25.56
C GLU A 466 -17.95 -14.99 26.14
N GLY A 467 -19.14 -14.44 26.38
CA GLY A 467 -19.32 -13.10 26.92
C GLY A 467 -18.56 -12.04 26.11
N TYR A 468 -17.78 -11.21 26.79
CA TYR A 468 -16.96 -10.15 26.17
C TYR A 468 -15.86 -10.68 25.23
N ASN A 469 -15.46 -11.96 25.34
CA ASN A 469 -14.49 -12.57 24.46
C ASN A 469 -15.12 -13.13 23.17
N THR A 470 -16.42 -13.06 23.01
CA THR A 470 -17.13 -13.54 21.82
C THR A 470 -16.60 -12.85 20.55
N PRO A 471 -16.18 -13.62 19.52
CA PRO A 471 -15.70 -13.06 18.27
C PRO A 471 -16.85 -12.37 17.51
N VAL A 472 -16.58 -11.19 16.93
CA VAL A 472 -17.60 -10.46 16.15
C VAL A 472 -17.61 -10.85 14.66
N GLY A 473 -16.65 -11.65 14.21
CA GLY A 473 -16.50 -12.03 12.78
C GLY A 473 -15.89 -10.93 11.93
N TYR A 474 -15.81 -11.17 10.61
CA TYR A 474 -15.31 -10.19 9.66
C TYR A 474 -16.33 -9.05 9.49
N LEU A 475 -15.91 -7.81 9.74
CA LEU A 475 -16.78 -6.62 9.74
C LEU A 475 -18.05 -6.77 10.60
N GLY A 476 -17.99 -7.56 11.68
CA GLY A 476 -19.13 -7.78 12.57
C GLY A 476 -20.21 -8.71 11.99
N SER A 477 -19.87 -9.60 11.06
CA SER A 477 -20.83 -10.48 10.37
C SER A 477 -21.64 -11.41 11.29
N LEU A 478 -21.21 -11.59 12.54
CA LEU A 478 -21.90 -12.42 13.54
C LEU A 478 -22.88 -11.63 14.42
N LEU A 479 -22.96 -10.32 14.24
CA LEU A 479 -23.84 -9.43 14.99
C LEU A 479 -24.90 -8.82 14.07
N SER A 480 -26.10 -8.55 14.63
CA SER A 480 -27.09 -7.72 13.92
C SER A 480 -26.63 -6.27 13.78
N ASP A 481 -27.19 -5.53 12.83
CA ASP A 481 -26.81 -4.12 12.62
C ASP A 481 -27.08 -3.26 13.85
N GLY A 482 -28.15 -3.54 14.58
CA GLY A 482 -28.43 -2.89 15.86
C GLY A 482 -27.38 -3.20 16.92
N GLN A 483 -26.96 -4.47 17.06
CA GLN A 483 -25.90 -4.86 17.99
C GLN A 483 -24.56 -4.20 17.65
N LYS A 484 -24.22 -4.10 16.35
CA LYS A 484 -23.03 -3.35 15.89
C LYS A 484 -23.11 -1.89 16.31
N GLN A 485 -24.28 -1.27 16.17
CA GLN A 485 -24.50 0.14 16.51
C GLN A 485 -24.36 0.39 18.01
N LEU A 486 -24.96 -0.48 18.85
CA LEU A 486 -24.78 -0.43 20.30
C LEU A 486 -23.32 -0.59 20.72
N LEU A 487 -22.59 -1.50 20.04
CA LEU A 487 -21.16 -1.72 20.29
C LEU A 487 -20.32 -0.48 19.92
N ALA A 488 -20.63 0.17 18.79
CA ALA A 488 -19.98 1.41 18.37
C ALA A 488 -20.29 2.56 19.34
N PHE A 489 -21.51 2.59 19.88
CA PHE A 489 -21.90 3.57 20.89
C PHE A 489 -21.15 3.34 22.22
N GLY A 490 -21.11 2.09 22.72
CA GLY A 490 -20.33 1.71 23.91
C GLY A 490 -18.85 2.05 23.79
N ARG A 491 -18.25 1.77 22.63
CA ARG A 491 -16.86 2.17 22.27
C ARG A 491 -16.63 3.67 22.45
N THR A 492 -17.62 4.48 22.11
CA THR A 492 -17.52 5.94 22.20
C THR A 492 -17.62 6.41 23.65
N LEU A 493 -18.47 5.80 24.46
CA LEU A 493 -18.70 6.21 25.87
C LEU A 493 -17.56 5.77 26.80
N ILE A 494 -16.84 4.68 26.50
CA ILE A 494 -15.77 4.15 27.35
C ILE A 494 -14.67 5.19 27.63
N ARG A 495 -14.47 6.15 26.72
CA ARG A 495 -13.46 7.21 26.82
C ARG A 495 -13.90 8.43 27.63
N ASN A 496 -15.08 8.41 28.22
CA ASN A 496 -15.65 9.49 29.02
C ASN A 496 -15.56 10.89 28.37
N ILE A 497 -15.86 10.98 27.08
CA ILE A 497 -15.80 12.20 26.27
C ILE A 497 -16.88 13.22 26.72
N PRO A 498 -16.63 14.55 26.69
CA PRO A 498 -17.61 15.58 27.00
C PRO A 498 -18.60 15.89 25.88
N ILE A 499 -18.21 15.71 24.60
CA ILE A 499 -19.08 15.97 23.43
C ILE A 499 -19.36 14.66 22.70
N LEU A 500 -20.61 14.35 22.46
CA LEU A 500 -21.05 13.18 21.69
C LEU A 500 -21.72 13.62 20.39
N LEU A 501 -21.16 13.14 19.26
CA LEU A 501 -21.66 13.38 17.92
C LEU A 501 -22.30 12.12 17.37
N LEU A 502 -23.58 12.18 17.01
CA LEU A 502 -24.35 11.05 16.51
C LEU A 502 -24.77 11.32 15.05
N ASP A 503 -24.31 10.51 14.11
CA ASP A 503 -24.70 10.58 12.70
C ASP A 503 -25.66 9.43 12.38
N GLU A 504 -26.97 9.73 12.34
CA GLU A 504 -28.04 8.77 12.02
C GLU A 504 -27.95 7.43 12.78
N ALA A 505 -27.60 7.47 14.04
CA ALA A 505 -27.32 6.28 14.86
C ALA A 505 -28.47 5.24 14.90
N THR A 506 -29.65 5.57 14.38
CA THR A 506 -30.85 4.71 14.37
C THR A 506 -31.33 4.33 12.96
N ALA A 507 -30.55 4.62 11.89
CA ALA A 507 -30.92 4.24 10.55
C ALA A 507 -30.76 2.71 10.35
N ASN A 508 -31.73 2.08 9.68
CA ASN A 508 -31.73 0.66 9.30
C ASN A 508 -31.66 -0.35 10.47
N ILE A 509 -32.07 0.05 11.68
CA ILE A 509 -32.15 -0.86 12.82
C ILE A 509 -33.60 -1.18 13.20
N ASP A 510 -33.79 -2.29 13.86
CA ASP A 510 -35.09 -2.71 14.36
C ASP A 510 -35.62 -1.79 15.49
N SER A 511 -36.94 -1.76 15.68
CA SER A 511 -37.58 -0.87 16.67
C SER A 511 -37.20 -1.16 18.10
N HIS A 512 -36.77 -2.37 18.44
CA HIS A 512 -36.34 -2.71 19.81
C HIS A 512 -34.98 -2.09 20.08
N THR A 513 -34.03 -2.25 19.21
CA THR A 513 -32.69 -1.65 19.33
C THR A 513 -32.75 -0.11 19.26
N GLU A 514 -33.64 0.47 18.44
CA GLU A 514 -33.87 1.91 18.40
C GLU A 514 -34.24 2.44 19.78
N LYS A 515 -35.19 1.78 20.47
CA LYS A 515 -35.57 2.14 21.83
C LYS A 515 -34.42 2.02 22.83
N GLN A 516 -33.57 1.02 22.70
CA GLN A 516 -32.37 0.86 23.53
C GLN A 516 -31.37 2.01 23.34
N ILE A 517 -31.14 2.43 22.08
CA ILE A 517 -30.27 3.58 21.78
C ILE A 517 -30.90 4.87 22.36
N GLN A 518 -32.21 5.10 22.19
CA GLN A 518 -32.90 6.24 22.75
C GLN A 518 -32.80 6.29 24.30
N ALA A 519 -33.04 5.17 24.97
CA ALA A 519 -32.85 5.06 26.41
C ALA A 519 -31.40 5.34 26.82
N SER A 520 -30.43 4.91 26.03
CA SER A 520 -29.02 5.16 26.30
C SER A 520 -28.67 6.65 26.15
N ILE A 521 -29.24 7.35 25.16
CA ILE A 521 -29.07 8.79 24.96
C ILE A 521 -29.69 9.54 26.17
N GLU A 522 -30.87 9.16 26.61
CA GLU A 522 -31.53 9.78 27.77
C GLU A 522 -30.72 9.62 29.08
N ASN A 523 -30.10 8.45 29.28
CA ASN A 523 -29.24 8.18 30.44
C ASN A 523 -28.00 9.07 30.54
N ILE A 524 -27.49 9.57 29.40
CA ILE A 524 -26.29 10.42 29.32
C ILE A 524 -26.62 11.90 29.15
N ARG A 525 -27.88 12.23 28.92
CA ARG A 525 -28.37 13.61 28.78
C ARG A 525 -28.03 14.43 30.00
N GLY A 526 -27.67 15.70 29.83
CA GLY A 526 -27.25 16.61 30.90
C GLY A 526 -25.82 16.37 31.41
N SER A 527 -25.29 15.17 31.27
CA SER A 527 -23.88 14.87 31.61
C SER A 527 -22.91 15.09 30.46
N LYS A 528 -23.39 15.10 29.22
CA LYS A 528 -22.62 15.29 28.00
C LYS A 528 -23.37 16.24 27.05
N THR A 529 -22.60 17.00 26.27
CA THR A 529 -23.15 17.79 25.16
C THR A 529 -23.39 16.86 23.95
N ILE A 530 -24.62 16.79 23.46
CA ILE A 530 -25.00 15.86 22.39
C ILE A 530 -25.41 16.64 21.15
N VAL A 531 -24.79 16.33 20.00
CA VAL A 531 -25.20 16.83 18.70
C VAL A 531 -25.57 15.63 17.83
N SER A 532 -26.86 15.51 17.50
CA SER A 532 -27.39 14.37 16.77
C SER A 532 -27.98 14.77 15.43
N ILE A 533 -27.49 14.15 14.35
CA ILE A 533 -28.18 14.16 13.06
C ILE A 533 -29.25 13.08 13.09
N ALA A 534 -30.48 13.45 12.81
CA ALA A 534 -31.59 12.53 12.79
C ALA A 534 -32.30 12.50 11.44
N HIS A 535 -32.48 11.29 10.93
CA HIS A 535 -33.44 11.01 9.84
C HIS A 535 -34.83 10.67 10.39
N ARG A 536 -34.90 10.05 11.59
CA ARG A 536 -36.15 9.81 12.31
C ARG A 536 -36.33 10.90 13.33
N LEU A 537 -37.41 11.65 13.22
CA LEU A 537 -37.71 12.76 14.15
C LEU A 537 -37.98 12.31 15.59
N SER A 538 -38.36 11.03 15.79
CA SER A 538 -38.47 10.41 17.12
C SER A 538 -37.18 10.49 17.93
N THR A 539 -36.02 10.46 17.28
CA THR A 539 -34.70 10.47 17.94
C THR A 539 -34.38 11.84 18.57
N VAL A 540 -34.93 12.93 18.03
CA VAL A 540 -34.65 14.30 18.47
C VAL A 540 -35.85 14.98 19.11
N GLN A 541 -36.92 14.25 19.34
CA GLN A 541 -38.14 14.79 19.95
C GLN A 541 -37.87 15.42 21.33
N ASP A 542 -36.98 14.81 22.10
CA ASP A 542 -36.60 15.26 23.45
C ASP A 542 -35.38 16.19 23.44
N ALA A 543 -34.91 16.65 22.29
CA ALA A 543 -33.79 17.58 22.20
C ALA A 543 -34.13 18.94 22.83
N ASN A 544 -33.13 19.59 23.44
CA ASN A 544 -33.29 20.94 23.98
C ASN A 544 -33.52 21.97 22.86
N GLU A 545 -32.82 21.81 21.75
CA GLU A 545 -33.01 22.60 20.55
C GLU A 545 -32.95 21.72 19.30
N ILE A 546 -33.85 21.91 18.36
CA ILE A 546 -33.82 21.29 17.03
C ILE A 546 -33.51 22.37 16.00
N VAL A 547 -32.53 22.08 15.14
CA VAL A 547 -32.10 22.97 14.05
C VAL A 547 -32.47 22.33 12.73
N TYR A 548 -33.40 22.93 11.99
CA TYR A 548 -33.77 22.50 10.65
C TYR A 548 -32.89 23.19 9.61
N ILE A 549 -32.13 22.37 8.86
CA ILE A 549 -31.19 22.84 7.84
C ILE A 549 -31.76 22.55 6.46
N GLU A 550 -31.74 23.55 5.59
CA GLU A 550 -32.08 23.43 4.19
C GLU A 550 -31.12 24.26 3.32
N TYR A 551 -30.59 23.66 2.25
CA TYR A 551 -29.58 24.28 1.37
C TYR A 551 -28.39 24.91 2.10
N GLY A 552 -27.90 24.24 3.15
CA GLY A 552 -26.75 24.71 3.91
C GLY A 552 -27.01 25.86 4.89
N LYS A 553 -28.27 26.26 5.09
CA LYS A 553 -28.68 27.36 5.98
C LYS A 553 -29.65 26.87 7.06
N ILE A 554 -29.59 27.51 8.22
CA ILE A 554 -30.62 27.32 9.25
C ILE A 554 -31.88 28.01 8.76
N LYS A 555 -32.96 27.25 8.64
CA LYS A 555 -34.31 27.76 8.30
C LYS A 555 -35.17 27.97 9.51
N GLU A 556 -35.15 27.03 10.44
CA GLU A 556 -35.93 27.04 11.65
C GLU A 556 -35.09 26.45 12.78
N LYS A 557 -35.28 26.99 13.98
CA LYS A 557 -34.70 26.44 15.19
C LYS A 557 -35.62 26.69 16.38
N GLY A 558 -35.64 25.77 17.35
CA GLY A 558 -36.45 25.84 18.57
C GLY A 558 -36.66 24.45 19.17
N SER A 559 -37.44 24.39 20.24
CA SER A 559 -37.88 23.12 20.79
C SER A 559 -38.85 22.40 19.84
N PHE A 560 -39.05 21.11 20.07
CA PHE A 560 -39.98 20.31 19.25
C PHE A 560 -41.40 20.94 19.23
N ASN A 561 -41.92 21.37 20.38
CA ASN A 561 -43.25 21.95 20.47
C ASN A 561 -43.36 23.29 19.74
N GLU A 562 -42.37 24.17 19.90
CA GLU A 562 -42.33 25.46 19.17
C GLU A 562 -42.31 25.27 17.64
N LEU A 563 -41.53 24.30 17.15
CA LEU A 563 -41.46 24.03 15.72
C LEU A 563 -42.74 23.38 15.15
N ILE A 564 -43.45 22.59 15.96
CA ILE A 564 -44.76 22.04 15.60
C ILE A 564 -45.83 23.17 15.54
N GLU A 565 -45.82 24.10 16.51
CA GLU A 565 -46.74 25.24 16.52
C GLU A 565 -46.50 26.24 15.37
N LEU A 566 -45.22 26.41 14.98
CA LEU A 566 -44.80 27.27 13.85
C LEU A 566 -45.38 26.81 12.51
N LYS A 567 -45.73 25.50 12.37
CA LYS A 567 -46.27 24.89 11.14
C LYS A 567 -45.41 25.14 9.90
N GLY A 568 -44.12 25.27 10.06
CA GLY A 568 -43.12 25.54 9.04
C GLY A 568 -42.60 24.31 8.32
N ALA A 569 -41.34 24.39 7.85
CA ALA A 569 -40.69 23.33 7.12
C ALA A 569 -40.46 22.07 7.96
N PHE A 570 -40.09 22.23 9.24
CA PHE A 570 -39.98 21.13 10.20
C PHE A 570 -41.32 20.38 10.39
N TYR A 571 -42.42 21.11 10.60
CA TYR A 571 -43.74 20.52 10.73
C TYR A 571 -44.15 19.71 9.49
N ASN A 572 -43.87 20.23 8.29
CA ASN A 572 -44.11 19.50 7.04
C ASN A 572 -43.30 18.21 6.94
N LEU A 573 -42.05 18.24 7.41
CA LEU A 573 -41.21 17.03 7.48
C LEU A 573 -41.78 16.01 8.47
N TRP A 574 -42.23 16.47 9.63
CA TRP A 574 -42.82 15.61 10.66
C TRP A 574 -44.11 14.92 10.20
N ILE A 575 -45.05 15.67 9.55
CA ILE A 575 -46.26 15.08 8.98
C ILE A 575 -45.94 14.00 7.95
N ARG A 576 -45.01 14.29 7.05
CA ARG A 576 -44.59 13.30 6.02
C ARG A 576 -44.06 12.00 6.63
N GLN A 577 -43.28 12.09 7.69
CA GLN A 577 -42.78 10.91 8.37
C GLN A 577 -43.89 10.15 9.11
N LYS A 578 -44.83 10.87 9.74
CA LYS A 578 -45.95 10.25 10.45
C LYS A 578 -46.99 9.61 9.51
N SER A 579 -47.17 10.13 8.31
CA SER A 579 -48.10 9.59 7.32
C SER A 579 -47.52 8.47 6.46
N GLY A 580 -46.20 8.27 6.47
CA GLY A 580 -45.47 7.21 5.75
C GLY A 580 -45.05 6.03 6.62
N SER A 581 -45.34 6.05 7.91
CA SER A 581 -45.26 4.94 8.85
C SER A 581 -46.68 4.41 9.10
#